data_052132cdde7e77aa10f4c2d62e28f702
#
_entry.id   052132cdde7e77aa10f4c2d62e28f702
#
_cell.length_a   1.000
_cell.length_b   1.000
_cell.length_c   1.000
_cell.angle_alpha   90.00
_cell.angle_beta   90.00
_cell.angle_gamma   90.00
#
_symmetry.space_group_name_H-M   'P 1'
#
loop_
_entity.id
_entity.type
_entity.pdbx_description
1 polymer ?
#
loop_
_entity_poly.entity_id
_entity_poly.type
_entity_poly.pdbx_seq_one_letter_code
_entity_poly.pdbx_strand_id
1 'polypeptide(L)'
;MFPQKDATDGNPFQGGFEFLEWNNAGCFHPGVDFNSGSGGNADCGSPVVAIAPMRLARHIESATGYGLHQYWELIDGPYAGCYVLYAHMASTVTHREGDEVPRGGLVGTVGRSGGWDYCHLHFEVHREKPPVWGYWPKGQAREAVEAQYHDPIAVCTAYDVWATEEADVTSTEEKSVLHAIQDTSYPVTEVPDLIRAAATWGANAASLSGWIEEIGALKARVAELEATLSAAGIDPNAKSPDE
;
A
#
# COMPACT_ATOMS: atom_id res chain seq x y z
N MET A 1 -7.04 -5.31 3.97
CA MET A 1 -7.50 -4.70 2.69
C MET A 1 -7.17 -5.66 1.57
N PHE A 2 -8.17 -6.04 0.79
CA PHE A 2 -7.96 -6.88 -0.39
C PHE A 2 -7.56 -6.02 -1.59
N PRO A 3 -6.79 -6.56 -2.54
CA PRO A 3 -6.26 -5.79 -3.67
C PRO A 3 -7.33 -5.30 -4.65
N GLN A 4 -8.53 -5.90 -4.64
CA GLN A 4 -9.68 -5.48 -5.44
C GLN A 4 -10.72 -4.82 -4.53
N LYS A 5 -11.06 -3.57 -4.81
CA LYS A 5 -11.91 -2.73 -3.93
C LYS A 5 -13.40 -3.04 -3.97
N ASP A 6 -13.90 -3.65 -5.04
CA ASP A 6 -15.34 -3.83 -5.29
C ASP A 6 -15.86 -5.23 -4.99
N ALA A 7 -15.18 -6.02 -4.18
CA ALA A 7 -15.77 -7.20 -3.56
C ALA A 7 -16.85 -6.73 -2.55
N THR A 8 -18.00 -6.32 -3.08
CA THR A 8 -19.07 -5.62 -2.34
C THR A 8 -19.81 -6.49 -1.34
N ASP A 9 -19.57 -7.81 -1.33
CA ASP A 9 -20.26 -8.78 -0.47
C ASP A 9 -19.35 -9.42 0.58
N GLY A 10 -18.11 -8.98 0.69
CA GLY A 10 -17.17 -9.53 1.67
C GLY A 10 -16.66 -10.93 1.33
N ASN A 11 -17.08 -11.51 0.21
CA ASN A 11 -16.54 -12.76 -0.32
C ASN A 11 -15.74 -12.48 -1.61
N PRO A 12 -14.41 -12.30 -1.53
CA PRO A 12 -13.58 -12.00 -2.69
C PRO A 12 -13.45 -13.18 -3.69
N PHE A 13 -14.10 -14.33 -3.44
CA PHE A 13 -13.85 -15.59 -4.13
C PHE A 13 -14.99 -16.11 -4.97
N GLN A 14 -15.98 -15.33 -5.32
CA GLN A 14 -17.08 -15.87 -6.12
C GLN A 14 -16.63 -16.17 -7.56
N GLY A 15 -16.36 -17.46 -7.83
CA GLY A 15 -16.17 -17.99 -9.18
C GLY A 15 -14.73 -17.97 -9.71
N GLY A 16 -13.73 -17.67 -8.89
CA GLY A 16 -12.32 -17.82 -9.21
C GLY A 16 -11.67 -19.05 -8.56
N PHE A 17 -10.39 -19.29 -8.89
CA PHE A 17 -9.60 -20.35 -8.24
C PHE A 17 -9.06 -19.88 -6.90
N GLU A 18 -9.14 -20.76 -5.89
CA GLU A 18 -8.52 -20.58 -4.59
C GLU A 18 -7.04 -20.98 -4.61
N PHE A 19 -6.30 -20.52 -3.60
CA PHE A 19 -4.91 -20.93 -3.39
C PHE A 19 -4.80 -22.44 -3.23
N LEU A 20 -3.88 -23.06 -3.98
CA LEU A 20 -3.66 -24.51 -4.04
C LEU A 20 -4.84 -25.33 -4.56
N GLU A 21 -5.82 -24.72 -5.19
CA GLU A 21 -6.82 -25.43 -5.97
C GLU A 21 -6.20 -25.98 -7.27
N TRP A 22 -6.58 -27.21 -7.66
CA TRP A 22 -6.12 -27.77 -8.92
C TRP A 22 -6.87 -27.13 -10.10
N ASN A 23 -6.12 -26.49 -10.99
CA ASN A 23 -6.71 -25.84 -12.15
C ASN A 23 -6.52 -26.62 -13.46
N ASN A 24 -7.28 -26.26 -14.49
CA ASN A 24 -7.24 -26.89 -15.81
C ASN A 24 -5.93 -26.63 -16.59
N ALA A 25 -5.09 -25.70 -16.15
CA ALA A 25 -3.77 -25.48 -16.72
C ALA A 25 -2.73 -26.52 -16.24
N GLY A 26 -3.15 -27.49 -15.41
CA GLY A 26 -2.35 -28.64 -14.99
C GLY A 26 -1.37 -28.28 -13.87
N CYS A 27 -1.76 -27.41 -12.95
CA CYS A 27 -1.03 -27.13 -11.73
C CYS A 27 -1.95 -26.80 -10.55
N PHE A 28 -1.38 -26.82 -9.34
CA PHE A 28 -1.99 -26.19 -8.19
C PHE A 28 -1.87 -24.69 -8.32
N HIS A 29 -2.98 -23.97 -8.09
CA HIS A 29 -3.07 -22.53 -8.27
C HIS A 29 -2.15 -21.79 -7.29
N PRO A 30 -1.16 -21.02 -7.77
CA PRO A 30 -0.16 -20.39 -6.90
C PRO A 30 -0.65 -19.12 -6.21
N GLY A 31 -1.87 -18.70 -6.53
CA GLY A 31 -2.50 -17.47 -6.07
C GLY A 31 -3.97 -17.63 -5.77
N VAL A 32 -4.66 -16.52 -5.87
CA VAL A 32 -6.12 -16.42 -5.73
C VAL A 32 -6.67 -15.58 -6.87
N ASP A 33 -7.79 -15.99 -7.45
CA ASP A 33 -8.52 -15.19 -8.40
C ASP A 33 -9.63 -14.41 -7.68
N PHE A 34 -9.48 -13.10 -7.62
CA PHE A 34 -10.49 -12.22 -7.07
C PHE A 34 -11.52 -11.86 -8.13
N ASN A 35 -12.79 -12.05 -7.81
CA ASN A 35 -13.94 -11.66 -8.61
C ASN A 35 -14.94 -10.85 -7.80
N SER A 36 -15.74 -10.03 -8.44
CA SER A 36 -16.88 -9.41 -7.76
C SER A 36 -18.00 -10.42 -7.49
N GLY A 37 -18.76 -10.21 -6.43
CA GLY A 37 -19.91 -11.05 -6.08
C GLY A 37 -21.02 -11.12 -7.13
N SER A 38 -21.02 -10.21 -8.12
CA SER A 38 -21.94 -10.21 -9.25
C SER A 38 -21.53 -11.18 -10.37
N GLY A 39 -20.31 -11.72 -10.32
CA GLY A 39 -19.78 -12.68 -11.31
C GLY A 39 -19.57 -12.11 -12.73
N GLY A 40 -19.11 -12.98 -13.62
CA GLY A 40 -18.90 -12.63 -15.02
C GLY A 40 -17.87 -11.52 -15.24
N ASN A 41 -18.27 -10.44 -15.92
CA ASN A 41 -17.43 -9.29 -16.22
C ASN A 41 -17.81 -8.03 -15.40
N ALA A 42 -18.50 -8.20 -14.28
CA ALA A 42 -19.00 -7.08 -13.50
C ALA A 42 -17.89 -6.24 -12.84
N ASP A 43 -16.73 -6.83 -12.64
CA ASP A 43 -15.55 -6.21 -12.04
C ASP A 43 -14.53 -5.66 -13.07
N CYS A 44 -14.82 -5.78 -14.37
CA CYS A 44 -13.97 -5.18 -15.40
C CYS A 44 -13.77 -3.67 -15.14
N GLY A 45 -12.51 -3.25 -15.07
CA GLY A 45 -12.16 -1.85 -14.80
C GLY A 45 -12.19 -1.43 -13.33
N SER A 46 -12.56 -2.33 -12.41
CA SER A 46 -12.49 -2.06 -10.96
C SER A 46 -11.06 -1.73 -10.52
N PRO A 47 -10.88 -0.80 -9.56
CA PRO A 47 -9.56 -0.43 -9.09
C PRO A 47 -8.81 -1.59 -8.43
N VAL A 48 -7.54 -1.76 -8.80
CA VAL A 48 -6.57 -2.64 -8.13
C VAL A 48 -5.65 -1.78 -7.28
N VAL A 49 -5.54 -2.12 -6.00
CA VAL A 49 -4.78 -1.32 -5.03
C VAL A 49 -3.68 -2.13 -4.33
N ALA A 50 -2.67 -1.43 -3.86
CA ALA A 50 -1.58 -1.98 -3.08
C ALA A 50 -2.08 -2.52 -1.73
N ILE A 51 -1.75 -3.76 -1.38
CA ILE A 51 -2.12 -4.37 -0.09
C ILE A 51 -1.27 -3.87 1.08
N ALA A 52 -0.08 -3.35 0.79
CA ALA A 52 0.95 -2.90 1.72
C ALA A 52 1.78 -1.78 1.07
N PRO A 53 2.69 -1.11 1.77
CA PRO A 53 3.76 -0.36 1.14
C PRO A 53 4.60 -1.28 0.26
N MET A 54 4.77 -0.93 -1.02
CA MET A 54 5.46 -1.80 -1.95
C MET A 54 6.20 -1.02 -3.03
N ARG A 55 7.22 -1.66 -3.63
CA ARG A 55 8.08 -1.12 -4.68
C ARG A 55 7.91 -1.92 -5.97
N LEU A 56 7.73 -1.24 -7.11
CA LEU A 56 7.62 -1.92 -8.41
C LEU A 56 8.94 -2.62 -8.77
N ALA A 57 8.89 -3.95 -8.83
CA ALA A 57 10.03 -4.77 -9.19
C ALA A 57 10.08 -5.08 -10.70
N ARG A 58 8.91 -5.27 -11.34
CA ARG A 58 8.83 -5.58 -12.77
C ARG A 58 7.45 -5.29 -13.34
N HIS A 59 7.41 -4.70 -14.54
CA HIS A 59 6.22 -4.55 -15.37
C HIS A 59 6.38 -5.38 -16.63
N ILE A 60 5.35 -6.16 -16.97
CA ILE A 60 5.36 -7.06 -18.13
C ILE A 60 3.99 -7.03 -18.82
N GLU A 61 4.03 -7.03 -20.16
CA GLU A 61 2.87 -7.22 -20.98
C GLU A 61 3.07 -8.45 -21.87
N SER A 62 2.13 -9.40 -21.79
CA SER A 62 2.14 -10.64 -22.55
C SER A 62 0.80 -10.86 -23.24
N ALA A 63 0.82 -11.43 -24.45
CA ALA A 63 -0.40 -11.76 -25.16
C ALA A 63 -1.15 -12.95 -24.55
N THR A 64 -0.49 -13.78 -23.74
CA THR A 64 -1.05 -14.99 -23.14
C THR A 64 -0.63 -15.13 -21.68
N GLY A 65 -1.23 -16.08 -20.96
CA GLY A 65 -0.89 -16.36 -19.57
C GLY A 65 -1.30 -15.20 -18.65
N TYR A 66 -0.36 -14.63 -17.91
CA TYR A 66 -0.63 -13.52 -16.96
C TYR A 66 -1.08 -12.21 -17.63
N GLY A 67 -0.94 -12.08 -18.96
CA GLY A 67 -1.34 -10.87 -19.68
C GLY A 67 -0.55 -9.63 -19.25
N LEU A 68 -1.24 -8.53 -19.00
CA LEU A 68 -0.68 -7.34 -18.40
C LEU A 68 -0.54 -7.58 -16.90
N HIS A 69 0.69 -7.58 -16.40
CA HIS A 69 0.97 -7.91 -15.00
C HIS A 69 2.17 -7.15 -14.44
N GLN A 70 2.18 -7.01 -13.12
CA GLN A 70 3.25 -6.37 -12.38
C GLN A 70 3.64 -7.19 -11.16
N TYR A 71 4.96 -7.27 -10.92
CA TYR A 71 5.54 -7.78 -9.68
C TYR A 71 5.96 -6.61 -8.81
N TRP A 72 5.60 -6.67 -7.53
CA TRP A 72 5.93 -5.68 -6.54
C TRP A 72 6.60 -6.33 -5.34
N GLU A 73 7.65 -5.74 -4.83
CA GLU A 73 8.28 -6.11 -3.57
C GLU A 73 7.51 -5.46 -2.41
N LEU A 74 7.12 -6.24 -1.43
CA LEU A 74 6.57 -5.73 -0.17
C LEU A 74 7.73 -5.15 0.65
N ILE A 75 7.72 -3.85 0.92
CA ILE A 75 8.88 -3.16 1.53
C ILE A 75 8.73 -2.91 3.02
N ASP A 76 7.55 -3.17 3.59
CA ASP A 76 7.26 -2.98 5.02
C ASP A 76 6.22 -4.01 5.52
N GLY A 77 6.09 -4.16 6.84
CA GLY A 77 5.11 -5.02 7.47
C GLY A 77 5.52 -6.50 7.58
N PRO A 78 4.55 -7.38 7.92
CA PRO A 78 4.84 -8.78 8.32
C PRO A 78 5.43 -9.67 7.22
N TYR A 79 5.27 -9.28 5.96
CA TYR A 79 5.80 -10.01 4.80
C TYR A 79 6.78 -9.17 3.97
N ALA A 80 7.48 -8.23 4.61
CA ALA A 80 8.52 -7.45 3.94
C ALA A 80 9.58 -8.37 3.30
N GLY A 81 9.98 -8.07 2.07
CA GLY A 81 10.89 -8.89 1.26
C GLY A 81 10.21 -9.95 0.40
N CYS A 82 8.92 -10.25 0.62
CA CYS A 82 8.11 -11.05 -0.30
C CYS A 82 7.73 -10.25 -1.55
N TYR A 83 7.33 -10.95 -2.61
CA TYR A 83 6.89 -10.33 -3.86
C TYR A 83 5.43 -10.66 -4.15
N VAL A 84 4.66 -9.69 -4.57
CA VAL A 84 3.28 -9.87 -5.02
C VAL A 84 3.17 -9.71 -6.52
N LEU A 85 2.33 -10.53 -7.14
CA LEU A 85 1.97 -10.46 -8.55
C LEU A 85 0.51 -10.03 -8.67
N TYR A 86 0.26 -8.98 -9.45
CA TYR A 86 -1.06 -8.58 -9.94
C TYR A 86 -1.13 -8.88 -11.42
N ALA A 87 -2.07 -9.71 -11.86
CA ALA A 87 -2.16 -10.15 -13.25
C ALA A 87 -3.55 -9.99 -13.86
N HIS A 88 -3.63 -10.20 -15.17
CA HIS A 88 -4.81 -10.04 -16.02
C HIS A 88 -5.38 -8.63 -16.07
N MET A 89 -4.58 -7.62 -15.69
CA MET A 89 -5.02 -6.24 -15.61
C MET A 89 -5.47 -5.69 -16.97
N ALA A 90 -6.44 -4.76 -16.97
CA ALA A 90 -6.83 -3.98 -18.13
C ALA A 90 -5.91 -2.78 -18.35
N SER A 91 -5.44 -2.18 -17.27
CA SER A 91 -4.48 -1.07 -17.29
C SER A 91 -3.62 -1.09 -16.02
N THR A 92 -2.47 -0.46 -16.10
CA THR A 92 -1.64 -0.16 -14.93
C THR A 92 -1.46 1.35 -14.81
N VAL A 93 -1.26 1.83 -13.58
CA VAL A 93 -0.76 3.19 -13.39
C VAL A 93 0.68 3.26 -13.91
N THR A 94 1.07 4.40 -14.48
CA THR A 94 2.42 4.58 -15.01
C THR A 94 3.41 4.71 -13.87
N HIS A 95 3.98 3.57 -13.46
CA HIS A 95 5.10 3.47 -12.53
C HIS A 95 6.34 3.00 -13.26
N ARG A 96 7.50 3.41 -12.78
CA ARG A 96 8.81 2.90 -13.21
C ARG A 96 9.28 1.84 -12.23
N GLU A 97 10.07 0.88 -12.70
CA GLU A 97 10.74 -0.06 -11.80
C GLU A 97 11.54 0.72 -10.75
N GLY A 98 11.32 0.40 -9.48
CA GLY A 98 11.86 1.11 -8.33
C GLY A 98 10.92 2.16 -7.68
N ASP A 99 9.84 2.56 -8.36
CA ASP A 99 8.85 3.46 -7.76
C ASP A 99 8.10 2.76 -6.61
N GLU A 100 7.78 3.50 -5.57
CA GLU A 100 7.09 3.02 -4.39
C GLU A 100 5.64 3.53 -4.37
N VAL A 101 4.76 2.70 -3.84
CA VAL A 101 3.36 3.05 -3.58
C VAL A 101 3.00 2.71 -2.13
N PRO A 102 2.24 3.58 -1.44
CA PRO A 102 1.74 3.26 -0.11
C PRO A 102 0.62 2.23 -0.17
N ARG A 103 0.31 1.61 0.96
CA ARG A 103 -0.88 0.77 1.12
C ARG A 103 -2.14 1.52 0.67
N GLY A 104 -2.96 0.87 -0.14
CA GLY A 104 -4.16 1.47 -0.75
C GLY A 104 -3.89 2.35 -1.97
N GLY A 105 -2.63 2.57 -2.35
CA GLY A 105 -2.26 3.25 -3.60
C GLY A 105 -2.75 2.49 -4.83
N LEU A 106 -3.16 3.21 -5.87
CA LEU A 106 -3.67 2.60 -7.10
C LEU A 106 -2.53 1.93 -7.88
N VAL A 107 -2.73 0.66 -8.24
CA VAL A 107 -1.81 -0.14 -9.07
C VAL A 107 -2.28 -0.19 -10.51
N GLY A 108 -3.59 -0.37 -10.72
CA GLY A 108 -4.18 -0.50 -12.04
C GLY A 108 -5.68 -0.81 -11.97
N THR A 109 -6.18 -1.49 -12.97
CA THR A 109 -7.59 -1.90 -13.04
C THR A 109 -7.72 -3.37 -13.42
N VAL A 110 -8.75 -4.03 -12.88
CA VAL A 110 -9.11 -5.42 -13.20
C VAL A 110 -9.42 -5.55 -14.68
N GLY A 111 -8.92 -6.62 -15.29
CA GLY A 111 -9.16 -6.92 -16.69
C GLY A 111 -9.24 -8.40 -16.96
N ARG A 112 -8.95 -8.76 -18.23
CA ARG A 112 -8.91 -10.14 -18.73
C ARG A 112 -7.76 -10.34 -19.71
N SER A 113 -6.69 -9.57 -19.57
CA SER A 113 -5.54 -9.69 -20.47
C SER A 113 -4.87 -11.06 -20.31
N GLY A 114 -4.21 -11.50 -21.38
CA GLY A 114 -3.61 -12.85 -21.43
C GLY A 114 -4.50 -13.92 -22.07
N GLY A 115 -5.67 -13.52 -22.63
CA GLY A 115 -6.55 -14.43 -23.38
C GLY A 115 -7.67 -15.07 -22.57
N TRP A 116 -8.11 -14.43 -21.48
CA TRP A 116 -9.18 -14.91 -20.62
C TRP A 116 -10.57 -14.42 -21.08
N ASP A 117 -11.61 -15.22 -20.81
CA ASP A 117 -12.98 -14.90 -21.20
C ASP A 117 -13.66 -13.93 -20.23
N TYR A 118 -13.27 -13.98 -18.94
CA TYR A 118 -13.87 -13.19 -17.86
C TYR A 118 -12.84 -12.32 -17.16
N CYS A 119 -13.29 -11.15 -16.74
CA CYS A 119 -12.48 -10.26 -15.90
C CYS A 119 -12.31 -10.88 -14.52
N HIS A 120 -11.08 -10.85 -14.01
CA HIS A 120 -10.70 -11.20 -12.65
C HIS A 120 -9.31 -10.64 -12.36
N LEU A 121 -8.98 -10.51 -11.10
CA LEU A 121 -7.63 -10.23 -10.67
C LEU A 121 -6.98 -11.53 -10.18
N HIS A 122 -6.01 -12.05 -10.93
CA HIS A 122 -5.13 -13.08 -10.42
C HIS A 122 -4.05 -12.46 -9.53
N PHE A 123 -3.93 -12.93 -8.28
CA PHE A 123 -3.05 -12.37 -7.28
C PHE A 123 -2.24 -13.46 -6.58
N GLU A 124 -0.91 -13.33 -6.61
CA GLU A 124 0.04 -14.26 -5.98
C GLU A 124 0.90 -13.55 -4.93
N VAL A 125 1.38 -14.31 -3.94
CA VAL A 125 2.40 -13.85 -2.98
C VAL A 125 3.56 -14.84 -2.98
N HIS A 126 4.64 -14.47 -3.62
CA HIS A 126 5.88 -15.23 -3.65
C HIS A 126 6.69 -15.01 -2.37
N ARG A 127 7.22 -16.08 -1.77
CA ARG A 127 8.07 -16.00 -0.57
C ARG A 127 9.37 -15.27 -0.81
N GLU A 128 9.89 -15.37 -2.03
CA GLU A 128 11.14 -14.76 -2.45
C GLU A 128 10.99 -14.16 -3.84
N LYS A 129 11.98 -13.38 -4.27
CA LYS A 129 12.04 -12.87 -5.64
C LYS A 129 11.96 -14.02 -6.64
N PRO A 130 11.00 -14.04 -7.57
CA PRO A 130 10.90 -15.08 -8.57
C PRO A 130 12.20 -15.21 -9.38
N PRO A 131 12.73 -16.41 -9.58
CA PRO A 131 13.95 -16.62 -10.37
C PRO A 131 13.74 -16.29 -11.84
N VAL A 132 12.50 -16.41 -12.30
CA VAL A 132 12.05 -16.06 -13.65
C VAL A 132 10.72 -15.32 -13.54
N TRP A 133 10.63 -14.13 -14.13
CA TRP A 133 9.39 -13.36 -14.20
C TRP A 133 8.37 -14.06 -15.11
N GLY A 134 7.11 -14.13 -14.69
CA GLY A 134 6.05 -14.82 -15.42
C GLY A 134 6.11 -16.36 -15.30
N TYR A 135 6.80 -16.88 -14.29
CA TYR A 135 6.87 -18.31 -14.03
C TYR A 135 5.52 -18.86 -13.55
N TRP A 136 5.09 -19.96 -14.18
CA TRP A 136 3.90 -20.71 -13.80
C TRP A 136 4.31 -22.12 -13.34
N PRO A 137 3.92 -22.61 -12.15
CA PRO A 137 4.42 -23.87 -11.56
C PRO A 137 3.75 -25.12 -12.15
N LYS A 138 3.68 -25.22 -13.49
CA LYS A 138 3.04 -26.33 -14.20
C LYS A 138 3.66 -27.67 -13.85
N GLY A 139 2.80 -28.63 -13.46
CA GLY A 139 3.20 -30.00 -13.15
C GLY A 139 3.93 -30.16 -11.81
N GLN A 140 4.05 -29.12 -11.01
CA GLN A 140 4.60 -29.24 -9.67
C GLN A 140 3.61 -29.90 -8.70
N ALA A 141 4.15 -30.60 -7.70
CA ALA A 141 3.38 -31.12 -6.58
C ALA A 141 2.86 -29.98 -5.71
N ARG A 142 1.75 -30.20 -5.00
CA ARG A 142 1.11 -29.22 -4.12
C ARG A 142 2.09 -28.62 -3.11
N GLU A 143 2.86 -29.48 -2.46
CA GLU A 143 3.85 -29.09 -1.43
C GLU A 143 4.97 -28.21 -2.00
N ALA A 144 5.33 -28.43 -3.27
CA ALA A 144 6.35 -27.62 -3.94
C ALA A 144 5.82 -26.22 -4.29
N VAL A 145 4.54 -26.09 -4.66
CA VAL A 145 3.88 -24.78 -4.85
C VAL A 145 3.73 -24.07 -3.51
N GLU A 146 3.23 -24.75 -2.48
CA GLU A 146 3.08 -24.20 -1.13
C GLU A 146 4.39 -23.70 -0.53
N ALA A 147 5.51 -24.37 -0.85
CA ALA A 147 6.84 -23.96 -0.40
C ALA A 147 7.34 -22.65 -1.07
N GLN A 148 6.83 -22.29 -2.25
CA GLN A 148 7.24 -21.12 -3.02
C GLN A 148 6.33 -19.91 -2.81
N TYR A 149 5.07 -20.15 -2.43
CA TYR A 149 4.05 -19.13 -2.32
C TYR A 149 3.44 -19.07 -0.91
N HIS A 150 2.95 -17.93 -0.53
CA HIS A 150 2.07 -17.76 0.63
C HIS A 150 0.62 -17.77 0.18
N ASP A 151 -0.28 -18.20 1.06
CA ASP A 151 -1.71 -17.98 0.88
C ASP A 151 -2.00 -16.46 0.84
N PRO A 152 -2.47 -15.94 -0.31
CA PRO A 152 -2.70 -14.51 -0.46
C PRO A 152 -3.72 -13.93 0.52
N ILE A 153 -4.71 -14.74 0.95
CA ILE A 153 -5.72 -14.30 1.91
C ILE A 153 -5.14 -14.13 3.29
N ALA A 154 -4.32 -15.09 3.71
CA ALA A 154 -3.62 -14.98 4.99
C ALA A 154 -2.71 -13.75 5.02
N VAL A 155 -2.02 -13.45 3.91
CA VAL A 155 -1.16 -12.26 3.79
C VAL A 155 -1.99 -10.96 3.86
N CYS A 156 -3.07 -10.85 3.08
CA CYS A 156 -3.95 -9.68 3.12
C CYS A 156 -4.54 -9.45 4.53
N THR A 157 -4.95 -10.53 5.21
CA THR A 157 -5.48 -10.48 6.57
C THR A 157 -4.41 -10.00 7.57
N ALA A 158 -3.17 -10.51 7.45
CA ALA A 158 -2.08 -10.09 8.32
C ALA A 158 -1.75 -8.60 8.14
N TYR A 159 -1.80 -8.07 6.91
CA TYR A 159 -1.64 -6.64 6.67
C TYR A 159 -2.81 -5.80 7.19
N ASP A 160 -4.01 -6.34 7.27
CA ASP A 160 -5.14 -5.65 7.90
C ASP A 160 -4.93 -5.51 9.41
N VAL A 161 -4.45 -6.56 10.08
CA VAL A 161 -4.10 -6.53 11.51
C VAL A 161 -2.94 -5.56 11.75
N TRP A 162 -1.86 -5.68 10.98
CA TRP A 162 -0.68 -4.82 11.10
C TRP A 162 -1.04 -3.32 10.93
N ALA A 163 -1.88 -2.98 9.96
CA ALA A 163 -2.30 -1.60 9.76
C ALA A 163 -3.19 -1.04 10.87
N THR A 164 -3.94 -1.90 11.59
CA THR A 164 -4.70 -1.48 12.77
C THR A 164 -3.78 -1.28 13.98
N GLU A 165 -2.75 -2.10 14.14
CA GLU A 165 -1.74 -1.94 15.18
C GLU A 165 -0.90 -0.68 14.95
N GLU A 166 -0.47 -0.39 13.72
CA GLU A 166 0.20 0.88 13.38
C GLU A 166 -0.72 2.10 13.62
N ALA A 167 -1.99 2.00 13.24
CA ALA A 167 -2.94 3.09 13.49
C ALA A 167 -3.18 3.33 14.99
N ASP A 168 -3.14 2.29 15.81
CA ASP A 168 -3.23 2.42 17.27
C ASP A 168 -1.96 3.04 17.89
N VAL A 169 -0.78 2.67 17.37
CA VAL A 169 0.50 3.29 17.79
C VAL A 169 0.52 4.76 17.39
N THR A 170 0.21 5.09 16.14
CA THR A 170 0.14 6.48 15.67
C THR A 170 -0.91 7.28 16.43
N SER A 171 -2.08 6.73 16.73
CA SER A 171 -3.10 7.41 17.50
C SER A 171 -2.66 7.72 18.95
N THR A 172 -1.84 6.85 19.54
CA THR A 172 -1.28 7.04 20.88
C THR A 172 -0.14 8.07 20.85
N GLU A 173 0.72 8.01 19.84
CA GLU A 173 1.79 8.99 19.62
C GLU A 173 1.21 10.35 19.20
N GLU A 174 0.20 10.40 18.33
CA GLU A 174 -0.55 11.62 17.98
C GLU A 174 -1.17 12.28 19.22
N LYS A 175 -1.79 11.51 20.10
CA LYS A 175 -2.35 12.02 21.36
C LYS A 175 -1.25 12.55 22.28
N SER A 176 -0.10 11.89 22.35
CA SER A 176 1.05 12.34 23.14
C SER A 176 1.68 13.61 22.57
N VAL A 177 1.79 13.72 21.24
CA VAL A 177 2.26 14.92 20.54
C VAL A 177 1.26 16.07 20.68
N LEU A 178 -0.03 15.82 20.50
CA LEU A 178 -1.09 16.80 20.72
C LEU A 178 -1.10 17.30 22.17
N HIS A 179 -0.91 16.42 23.14
CA HIS A 179 -0.84 16.79 24.55
C HIS A 179 0.41 17.65 24.85
N ALA A 180 1.56 17.28 24.28
CA ALA A 180 2.79 18.06 24.42
C ALA A 180 2.71 19.45 23.72
N ILE A 181 1.95 19.56 22.63
CA ILE A 181 1.70 20.82 21.92
C ILE A 181 0.69 21.68 22.68
N GLN A 182 -0.35 21.11 23.25
CA GLN A 182 -1.37 21.83 24.04
C GLN A 182 -0.80 22.45 25.32
N ASP A 183 0.20 21.81 25.93
CA ASP A 183 0.87 22.29 27.16
C ASP A 183 1.78 23.51 26.90
N THR A 184 2.06 23.86 25.64
CA THR A 184 2.97 24.97 25.26
C THR A 184 2.28 26.26 24.84
N SER A 185 0.98 26.44 25.11
CA SER A 185 0.22 27.71 24.95
C SER A 185 0.22 28.35 23.55
N TYR A 186 0.45 27.57 22.47
CA TYR A 186 0.38 28.07 21.11
C TYR A 186 -0.98 27.75 20.46
N PRO A 187 -1.62 28.70 19.75
CA PRO A 187 -2.84 28.44 18.99
C PRO A 187 -2.47 27.70 17.68
N VAL A 188 -2.40 26.37 17.73
CA VAL A 188 -2.07 25.57 16.55
C VAL A 188 -3.37 25.06 15.92
N THR A 189 -3.98 25.89 15.09
CA THR A 189 -5.15 25.52 14.27
C THR A 189 -4.78 24.67 13.04
N GLU A 190 -3.48 24.55 12.72
CA GLU A 190 -2.98 23.93 11.47
C GLU A 190 -2.25 22.58 11.66
N VAL A 191 -1.89 22.19 12.89
CA VAL A 191 -1.18 20.93 13.17
C VAL A 191 -1.99 19.67 12.84
N PRO A 192 -3.33 19.64 13.05
CA PRO A 192 -4.14 18.48 12.68
C PRO A 192 -4.08 18.13 11.19
N ASP A 193 -3.94 19.14 10.32
CA ASP A 193 -3.89 18.92 8.88
C ASP A 193 -2.50 18.43 8.42
N LEU A 194 -1.43 18.86 9.07
CA LEU A 194 -0.07 18.38 8.84
C LEU A 194 0.10 16.92 9.31
N ILE A 195 -0.45 16.56 10.47
CA ILE A 195 -0.44 15.20 10.98
C ILE A 195 -1.28 14.29 10.08
N ARG A 196 -2.45 14.75 9.64
CA ARG A 196 -3.32 14.03 8.71
C ARG A 196 -2.67 13.86 7.33
N ALA A 197 -1.94 14.86 6.85
CA ALA A 197 -1.17 14.79 5.61
C ALA A 197 -0.01 13.79 5.72
N ALA A 198 0.74 13.79 6.83
CA ALA A 198 1.83 12.85 7.08
C ALA A 198 1.33 11.40 7.15
N ALA A 199 0.22 11.15 7.86
CA ALA A 199 -0.43 9.85 7.91
C ALA A 199 -0.97 9.40 6.54
N THR A 200 -1.43 10.35 5.72
CA THR A 200 -1.90 10.09 4.35
C THR A 200 -0.74 9.76 3.39
N TRP A 201 0.47 10.25 3.69
CA TRP A 201 1.66 10.01 2.88
C TRP A 201 2.47 8.78 3.29
N GLY A 202 1.98 7.99 4.24
CA GLY A 202 2.62 6.74 4.65
C GLY A 202 3.99 6.94 5.33
N ALA A 203 4.17 8.08 6.02
CA ALA A 203 5.35 8.27 6.85
C ALA A 203 5.36 7.19 7.95
N ASN A 204 6.43 6.41 8.04
CA ASN A 204 6.62 5.46 9.14
C ASN A 204 6.95 6.18 10.45
N ALA A 205 6.85 5.49 11.60
CA ALA A 205 7.09 6.06 12.91
C ALA A 205 8.49 6.72 13.04
N ALA A 206 9.51 6.17 12.37
CA ALA A 206 10.86 6.74 12.35
C ALA A 206 10.93 8.08 11.60
N SER A 207 10.16 8.22 10.49
CA SER A 207 10.03 9.49 9.75
C SER A 207 9.28 10.52 10.58
N LEU A 208 8.24 10.12 11.34
CA LEU A 208 7.51 11.01 12.23
C LEU A 208 8.38 11.50 13.39
N SER A 209 9.20 10.62 14.02
CA SER A 209 10.19 11.02 15.03
C SER A 209 11.19 12.06 14.49
N GLY A 210 11.73 11.85 13.30
CA GLY A 210 12.63 12.81 12.65
C GLY A 210 11.97 14.16 12.39
N TRP A 211 10.72 14.17 11.97
CA TRP A 211 9.95 15.40 11.74
C TRP A 211 9.59 16.12 13.04
N ILE A 212 9.30 15.38 14.12
CA ILE A 212 9.05 15.94 15.45
C ILE A 212 10.30 16.65 15.96
N GLU A 213 11.48 16.05 15.80
CA GLU A 213 12.76 16.67 16.14
C GLU A 213 13.03 17.93 15.31
N GLU A 214 12.77 17.89 14.01
CA GLU A 214 12.94 19.03 13.10
C GLU A 214 11.99 20.19 13.43
N ILE A 215 10.71 19.89 13.70
CA ILE A 215 9.73 20.87 14.18
C ILE A 215 10.16 21.45 15.52
N GLY A 216 10.68 20.64 16.43
CA GLY A 216 11.23 21.08 17.70
C GLY A 216 12.41 22.07 17.53
N ALA A 217 13.32 21.75 16.63
CA ALA A 217 14.47 22.61 16.32
C ALA A 217 14.04 23.94 15.65
N LEU A 218 13.07 23.90 14.73
CA LEU A 218 12.50 25.10 14.11
C LEU A 218 11.78 26.00 15.13
N LYS A 219 11.01 25.42 16.06
CA LYS A 219 10.36 26.17 17.15
C LYS A 219 11.37 26.88 18.04
N ALA A 220 12.44 26.18 18.44
CA ALA A 220 13.50 26.77 19.22
C ALA A 220 14.17 27.95 18.49
N ARG A 221 14.35 27.83 17.16
CA ARG A 221 14.92 28.87 16.34
C ARG A 221 13.99 30.07 16.17
N VAL A 222 12.69 29.84 16.03
CA VAL A 222 11.69 30.93 16.00
C VAL A 222 11.70 31.70 17.31
N ALA A 223 11.69 31.02 18.46
CA ALA A 223 11.72 31.66 19.77
C ALA A 223 13.01 32.50 19.97
N GLU A 224 14.17 32.03 19.50
CA GLU A 224 15.44 32.78 19.54
C GLU A 224 15.36 34.06 18.68
N LEU A 225 14.75 33.97 17.49
CA LEU A 225 14.55 35.10 16.59
C LEU A 225 13.58 36.12 17.18
N GLU A 226 12.46 35.67 17.75
CA GLU A 226 11.49 36.54 18.44
C GLU A 226 12.11 37.28 19.61
N ALA A 227 12.92 36.59 20.44
CA ALA A 227 13.68 37.20 21.52
C ALA A 227 14.67 38.26 21.00
N THR A 228 15.34 37.98 19.88
CA THR A 228 16.29 38.92 19.23
C THR A 228 15.57 40.15 18.69
N LEU A 229 14.42 39.99 18.03
CA LEU A 229 13.59 41.08 17.53
C LEU A 229 13.05 41.93 18.67
N SER A 230 12.55 41.31 19.72
CA SER A 230 12.07 42.00 20.92
C SER A 230 13.17 42.80 21.59
N ALA A 231 14.39 42.26 21.69
CA ALA A 231 15.54 42.96 22.25
C ALA A 231 15.97 44.16 21.35
N ALA A 232 15.69 44.10 20.06
CA ALA A 232 15.91 45.18 19.11
C ALA A 232 14.75 46.22 19.09
N GLY A 233 13.71 46.02 19.90
CA GLY A 233 12.53 46.91 19.94
C GLY A 233 11.58 46.72 18.74
N ILE A 234 11.68 45.60 18.04
CA ILE A 234 10.87 45.25 16.89
C ILE A 234 9.79 44.27 17.36
N ASP A 235 8.52 44.60 17.17
CA ASP A 235 7.40 43.67 17.47
C ASP A 235 7.36 42.55 16.40
N PRO A 236 7.64 41.27 16.76
CA PRO A 236 7.64 40.19 15.80
C PRO A 236 6.24 39.89 15.21
N ASN A 237 5.16 40.41 15.82
CA ASN A 237 3.78 40.24 15.37
C ASN A 237 3.18 41.52 14.77
N ALA A 238 3.96 42.56 14.55
CA ALA A 238 3.50 43.78 13.93
C ALA A 238 3.05 43.50 12.48
N LYS A 239 1.80 43.83 12.17
CA LYS A 239 1.31 43.74 10.78
C LYS A 239 2.06 44.70 9.87
N SER A 240 2.32 44.26 8.65
CA SER A 240 2.86 45.11 7.62
C SER A 240 1.95 46.33 7.40
N PRO A 241 2.49 47.55 7.26
CA PRO A 241 1.67 48.75 7.02
C PRO A 241 0.94 48.73 5.68
N ASP A 242 1.16 47.70 4.84
CA ASP A 242 0.59 47.54 3.50
C ASP A 242 -0.53 46.44 3.44
N GLU A 243 -1.02 45.90 4.57
CA GLU A 243 -2.16 44.99 4.65
C GLU A 243 -3.43 45.65 5.14
#